data_ed7bbd80a41e4c8dfb3ec2c0eddf92ec
#
_entry.id   ed7bbd80a41e4c8dfb3ec2c0eddf92ec
#
_cell.length_a   1.000
_cell.length_b   1.000
_cell.length_c   1.000
_cell.angle_alpha   90.00
_cell.angle_beta   90.00
_cell.angle_gamma   90.00
#
_symmetry.space_group_name_H-M   'P 1'
#
loop_
_entity.id
_entity.type
_entity.pdbx_description
1 polymer ?
#
loop_
_entity_poly.entity_id
_entity_poly.type
_entity_poly.pdbx_seq_one_letter_code
_entity_poly.pdbx_strand_id
1 'polypeptide(L)'
;MSKWENHISVPDISVLPVIARYFGITMDDLFSYRLDALTYKERFIRFMVDNGMLRFEDRSLSNGRVSPYYIHSGYHRMGSQISRLGEFYAECIREHGIESNCLVGVNEREIPLLIATSMTLFGKYGVDSHYCMNYITEKDMLMTRDMTLITDTLSTGATMRRVLDRMKAEIGRYPSHIVIYVDRMEKTDHSSLSAKHEIEKDYGVRIHNIITLEDILGAVAHGVIHAGENHDRLLKYAQLYRGE
;
A
#
# COMPACT_ATOMS: atom_id res chain seq x y z
N MET A 1 31.84 25.63 -26.48
CA MET A 1 30.71 24.71 -26.20
C MET A 1 31.25 23.29 -26.07
N SER A 2 30.85 22.60 -25.05
CA SER A 2 31.28 21.21 -24.83
C SER A 2 30.57 20.24 -25.77
N LYS A 3 31.08 19.01 -25.91
CA LYS A 3 30.45 18.01 -26.79
C LYS A 3 29.06 17.62 -26.34
N TRP A 4 28.74 17.72 -25.04
CA TRP A 4 27.41 17.40 -24.49
C TRP A 4 26.40 18.52 -24.73
N GLU A 5 26.79 19.81 -24.83
CA GLU A 5 25.90 20.92 -25.22
C GLU A 5 25.41 20.77 -26.66
N ASN A 6 26.15 20.07 -27.49
CA ASN A 6 25.81 19.80 -28.89
C ASN A 6 25.18 18.40 -29.09
N HIS A 7 24.74 17.73 -28.06
CA HIS A 7 24.14 16.38 -28.10
C HIS A 7 25.07 15.27 -28.66
N ILE A 8 26.40 15.50 -28.67
CA ILE A 8 27.37 14.52 -29.20
C ILE A 8 27.75 13.49 -28.12
N SER A 9 27.67 13.87 -26.84
CA SER A 9 27.96 13.00 -25.70
C SER A 9 27.13 13.45 -24.49
N VAL A 10 27.08 12.65 -23.45
CA VAL A 10 26.52 13.04 -22.14
C VAL A 10 27.65 13.51 -21.21
N PRO A 11 27.38 14.39 -20.23
CA PRO A 11 28.34 14.76 -19.20
C PRO A 11 28.78 13.54 -18.40
N ASP A 12 30.03 13.53 -17.95
CA ASP A 12 30.49 12.54 -16.98
C ASP A 12 29.70 12.71 -15.66
N ILE A 13 29.37 11.59 -15.03
CA ILE A 13 28.56 11.57 -13.79
C ILE A 13 29.20 12.40 -12.67
N SER A 14 30.56 12.48 -12.65
CA SER A 14 31.32 13.27 -11.68
C SER A 14 31.14 14.78 -11.83
N VAL A 15 30.69 15.24 -12.99
CA VAL A 15 30.49 16.67 -13.30
C VAL A 15 29.06 17.12 -12.89
N LEU A 16 28.11 16.20 -12.78
CA LEU A 16 26.73 16.53 -12.50
C LEU A 16 26.52 17.29 -11.16
N PRO A 17 27.19 16.94 -10.04
CA PRO A 17 27.09 17.71 -8.80
C PRO A 17 27.63 19.15 -8.93
N VAL A 18 28.61 19.34 -9.78
CA VAL A 18 29.19 20.67 -10.06
C VAL A 18 28.20 21.53 -10.85
N ILE A 19 27.55 20.93 -11.87
CA ILE A 19 26.49 21.57 -12.66
C ILE A 19 25.31 21.96 -11.76
N ALA A 20 24.81 21.04 -10.96
CA ALA A 20 23.70 21.30 -10.03
C ALA A 20 24.03 22.47 -9.08
N ARG A 21 25.23 22.48 -8.49
CA ARG A 21 25.71 23.57 -7.62
C ARG A 21 25.82 24.90 -8.37
N TYR A 22 26.32 24.88 -9.61
CA TYR A 22 26.48 26.11 -10.41
C TYR A 22 25.11 26.78 -10.69
N PHE A 23 24.09 25.99 -10.97
CA PHE A 23 22.73 26.48 -11.20
C PHE A 23 21.90 26.66 -9.90
N GLY A 24 22.43 26.29 -8.74
CA GLY A 24 21.73 26.40 -7.46
C GLY A 24 20.51 25.46 -7.36
N ILE A 25 20.55 24.34 -8.07
CA ILE A 25 19.49 23.32 -8.13
C ILE A 25 19.96 22.02 -7.47
N THR A 26 19.02 21.15 -7.13
CA THR A 26 19.34 19.80 -6.62
C THR A 26 19.70 18.86 -7.76
N MET A 27 20.32 17.71 -7.44
CA MET A 27 20.57 16.66 -8.43
C MET A 27 19.26 16.12 -9.03
N ASP A 28 18.21 16.04 -8.23
CA ASP A 28 16.89 15.60 -8.67
C ASP A 28 16.28 16.59 -9.67
N ASP A 29 16.44 17.90 -9.44
CA ASP A 29 16.03 18.94 -10.38
C ASP A 29 16.80 18.85 -11.70
N LEU A 30 18.13 18.56 -11.62
CA LEU A 30 18.98 18.44 -12.80
C LEU A 30 18.52 17.32 -13.74
N PHE A 31 18.01 16.23 -13.19
CA PHE A 31 17.47 15.11 -13.96
C PHE A 31 15.97 15.26 -14.27
N SER A 32 15.36 16.39 -13.96
CA SER A 32 13.91 16.57 -13.99
C SER A 32 13.17 15.51 -13.14
N TYR A 33 13.89 14.92 -12.18
CA TYR A 33 13.38 13.89 -11.31
C TYR A 33 12.85 14.54 -10.04
N ARG A 34 11.58 14.98 -10.09
CA ARG A 34 10.90 15.47 -8.90
C ARG A 34 10.24 14.30 -8.20
N LEU A 35 10.83 13.84 -7.10
CA LEU A 35 10.11 13.01 -6.13
C LEU A 35 8.81 13.72 -5.66
N ASP A 36 8.84 15.05 -5.59
CA ASP A 36 7.69 15.89 -5.28
C ASP A 36 6.60 15.92 -6.37
N ALA A 37 6.92 15.50 -7.60
CA ALA A 37 5.96 15.37 -8.69
C ALA A 37 5.13 14.08 -8.60
N LEU A 38 5.62 13.06 -7.86
CA LEU A 38 4.89 11.83 -7.66
C LEU A 38 3.84 12.03 -6.56
N THR A 39 2.63 11.58 -6.83
CA THR A 39 1.59 11.46 -5.81
C THR A 39 2.05 10.50 -4.71
N TYR A 40 1.44 10.55 -3.51
CA TYR A 40 1.82 9.60 -2.46
C TYR A 40 1.59 8.15 -2.88
N LYS A 41 0.58 7.88 -3.72
CA LYS A 41 0.29 6.58 -4.29
C LYS A 41 1.40 6.10 -5.22
N GLU A 42 1.88 6.96 -6.10
CA GLU A 42 3.00 6.64 -7.00
C GLU A 42 4.31 6.41 -6.22
N ARG A 43 4.57 7.22 -5.17
CA ARG A 43 5.70 6.98 -4.25
C ARG A 43 5.58 5.62 -3.56
N PHE A 44 4.38 5.23 -3.16
CA PHE A 44 4.14 3.92 -2.56
C PHE A 44 4.34 2.78 -3.55
N ILE A 45 3.82 2.89 -4.78
CA ILE A 45 4.00 1.88 -5.83
C ILE A 45 5.49 1.68 -6.14
N ARG A 46 6.22 2.78 -6.28
CA ARG A 46 7.67 2.73 -6.50
C ARG A 46 8.40 2.07 -5.33
N PHE A 47 8.07 2.45 -4.11
CA PHE A 47 8.60 1.81 -2.91
C PHE A 47 8.35 0.30 -2.90
N MET A 48 7.17 -0.15 -3.32
CA MET A 48 6.85 -1.58 -3.41
C MET A 48 7.72 -2.30 -4.45
N VAL A 49 7.95 -1.70 -5.61
CA VAL A 49 8.82 -2.27 -6.66
C VAL A 49 10.27 -2.32 -6.20
N ASP A 50 10.81 -1.20 -5.70
CA ASP A 50 12.20 -1.06 -5.26
C ASP A 50 12.55 -2.03 -4.13
N ASN A 51 11.57 -2.41 -3.30
CA ASN A 51 11.73 -3.36 -2.20
C ASN A 51 11.27 -4.79 -2.54
N GLY A 52 10.93 -5.08 -3.80
CA GLY A 52 10.50 -6.40 -4.25
C GLY A 52 9.16 -6.87 -3.66
N MET A 53 8.37 -5.95 -3.11
CA MET A 53 7.02 -6.23 -2.60
C MET A 53 6.00 -6.36 -3.74
N LEU A 54 6.15 -5.59 -4.81
CA LEU A 54 5.40 -5.72 -6.05
C LEU A 54 6.31 -6.29 -7.13
N ARG A 55 5.92 -7.41 -7.72
CA ARG A 55 6.64 -8.07 -8.81
C ARG A 55 5.69 -8.39 -9.95
N PHE A 56 6.19 -8.25 -11.16
CA PHE A 56 5.47 -8.62 -12.38
C PHE A 56 5.93 -10.00 -12.84
N GLU A 57 5.38 -11.02 -12.23
CA GLU A 57 5.65 -12.42 -12.50
C GLU A 57 4.37 -13.24 -12.33
N ASP A 58 4.27 -14.39 -13.04
CA ASP A 58 3.13 -15.28 -12.90
C ASP A 58 3.09 -15.95 -11.53
N ARG A 59 1.93 -15.82 -10.87
CA ARG A 59 1.73 -16.45 -9.58
C ARG A 59 0.33 -17.07 -9.49
N SER A 60 0.26 -18.33 -9.08
CA SER A 60 -1.02 -18.95 -8.73
C SER A 60 -1.49 -18.39 -7.38
N LEU A 61 -2.71 -17.88 -7.38
CA LEU A 61 -3.39 -17.42 -6.17
C LEU A 61 -4.11 -18.59 -5.47
N SER A 62 -4.49 -18.41 -4.22
CA SER A 62 -5.16 -19.44 -3.40
C SER A 62 -6.50 -19.91 -3.99
N ASN A 63 -7.14 -19.12 -4.83
CA ASN A 63 -8.39 -19.44 -5.54
C ASN A 63 -8.15 -20.09 -6.92
N GLY A 64 -6.91 -20.46 -7.26
CA GLY A 64 -6.55 -21.09 -8.53
C GLY A 64 -6.35 -20.13 -9.71
N ARG A 65 -6.58 -18.83 -9.56
CA ARG A 65 -6.29 -17.84 -10.62
C ARG A 65 -4.79 -17.69 -10.79
N VAL A 66 -4.33 -17.52 -12.02
CA VAL A 66 -2.94 -17.15 -12.33
C VAL A 66 -2.88 -15.64 -12.54
N SER A 67 -2.17 -14.96 -11.66
CA SER A 67 -1.99 -13.51 -11.71
C SER A 67 -0.65 -13.17 -12.37
N PRO A 68 -0.58 -12.19 -13.29
CA PRO A 68 0.67 -11.72 -13.91
C PRO A 68 1.47 -10.78 -13.00
N TYR A 69 0.97 -10.52 -11.81
CA TYR A 69 1.66 -9.74 -10.78
C TYR A 69 1.45 -10.35 -9.41
N TYR A 70 2.40 -10.13 -8.54
CA TYR A 70 2.38 -10.67 -7.20
C TYR A 70 2.75 -9.60 -6.17
N ILE A 71 1.99 -9.57 -5.08
CA ILE A 71 2.25 -8.69 -3.94
C ILE A 71 2.74 -9.55 -2.79
N HIS A 72 3.98 -9.31 -2.38
CA HIS A 72 4.64 -10.08 -1.32
C HIS A 72 4.61 -9.31 0.00
N SER A 73 3.70 -9.68 0.88
CA SER A 73 3.49 -9.04 2.18
C SER A 73 4.56 -9.33 3.24
N GLY A 74 5.49 -10.24 2.98
CA GLY A 74 6.51 -10.66 3.95
C GLY A 74 7.91 -10.07 3.76
N TYR A 75 8.11 -9.14 2.80
CA TYR A 75 9.45 -8.61 2.47
C TYR A 75 9.91 -7.41 3.30
N HIS A 76 9.07 -6.86 4.16
CA HIS A 76 9.41 -5.73 5.02
C HIS A 76 10.10 -6.17 6.31
N ARG A 77 11.34 -6.60 6.21
CA ARG A 77 12.13 -7.10 7.35
C ARG A 77 13.20 -6.13 7.85
N MET A 78 13.36 -5.00 7.16
CA MET A 78 14.33 -3.97 7.53
C MET A 78 13.62 -2.79 8.21
N GLY A 79 14.30 -2.17 9.19
CA GLY A 79 13.77 -1.00 9.90
C GLY A 79 13.37 0.14 8.98
N SER A 80 14.15 0.41 7.91
CA SER A 80 13.83 1.41 6.90
C SER A 80 12.53 1.09 6.13
N GLN A 81 12.30 -0.18 5.80
CA GLN A 81 11.10 -0.63 5.09
C GLN A 81 9.85 -0.47 5.97
N ILE A 82 9.93 -0.94 7.22
CA ILE A 82 8.78 -0.88 8.12
C ILE A 82 8.46 0.55 8.55
N SER A 83 9.47 1.39 8.75
CA SER A 83 9.30 2.83 9.01
C SER A 83 8.56 3.49 7.85
N ARG A 84 8.99 3.24 6.61
CA ARG A 84 8.37 3.84 5.42
C ARG A 84 6.96 3.33 5.19
N LEU A 85 6.69 2.05 5.45
CA LEU A 85 5.33 1.49 5.42
C LEU A 85 4.42 2.19 6.43
N GLY A 86 4.91 2.38 7.67
CA GLY A 86 4.17 3.12 8.70
C GLY A 86 3.79 4.54 8.27
N GLU A 87 4.68 5.23 7.54
CA GLU A 87 4.39 6.55 6.96
C GLU A 87 3.24 6.50 5.95
N PHE A 88 3.25 5.54 5.02
CA PHE A 88 2.18 5.39 4.02
C PHE A 88 0.83 5.04 4.65
N TYR A 89 0.80 4.18 5.67
CA TYR A 89 -0.43 3.88 6.41
C TYR A 89 -0.95 5.11 7.18
N ALA A 90 -0.07 5.83 7.86
CA ALA A 90 -0.44 7.05 8.57
C ALA A 90 -0.96 8.12 7.60
N GLU A 91 -0.35 8.26 6.42
CA GLU A 91 -0.79 9.19 5.38
C GLU A 91 -2.19 8.80 4.85
N CYS A 92 -2.45 7.51 4.58
CA CYS A 92 -3.76 7.00 4.20
C CYS A 92 -4.83 7.25 5.28
N ILE A 93 -4.54 6.98 6.54
CA ILE A 93 -5.42 7.25 7.69
C ILE A 93 -5.79 8.74 7.73
N ARG A 94 -4.82 9.62 7.54
CA ARG A 94 -5.03 11.08 7.56
C ARG A 94 -5.82 11.59 6.36
N GLU A 95 -5.52 11.09 5.16
CA GLU A 95 -6.22 11.45 3.93
C GLU A 95 -7.72 11.11 3.99
N HIS A 96 -8.06 9.95 4.58
CA HIS A 96 -9.44 9.53 4.73
C HIS A 96 -10.15 10.06 5.99
N GLY A 97 -9.50 10.90 6.78
CA GLY A 97 -10.06 11.48 8.00
C GLY A 97 -10.42 10.43 9.05
N ILE A 98 -9.69 9.31 9.10
CA ILE A 98 -9.96 8.24 10.05
C ILE A 98 -9.48 8.66 11.44
N GLU A 99 -10.41 8.71 12.39
CA GLU A 99 -10.08 8.91 13.81
C GLU A 99 -9.58 7.58 14.40
N SER A 100 -8.25 7.35 14.29
CA SER A 100 -7.62 6.10 14.73
C SER A 100 -7.37 6.11 16.24
N ASN A 101 -8.38 5.79 17.03
CA ASN A 101 -8.21 5.69 18.49
C ASN A 101 -7.51 4.40 18.92
N CYS A 102 -7.64 3.33 18.14
CA CYS A 102 -6.92 2.08 18.35
C CYS A 102 -6.64 1.36 17.03
N LEU A 103 -5.36 1.11 16.75
CA LEU A 103 -4.91 0.30 15.62
C LEU A 103 -4.89 -1.18 16.03
N VAL A 104 -5.45 -2.05 15.21
CA VAL A 104 -5.54 -3.49 15.47
C VAL A 104 -4.93 -4.25 14.29
N GLY A 105 -4.06 -5.22 14.57
CA GLY A 105 -3.55 -6.18 13.57
C GLY A 105 -4.30 -7.49 13.58
N VAL A 106 -4.24 -8.19 12.45
CA VAL A 106 -4.89 -9.51 12.30
C VAL A 106 -4.03 -10.61 12.88
N ASN A 107 -2.72 -10.47 12.77
CA ASN A 107 -1.74 -11.48 13.19
C ASN A 107 -0.39 -10.84 13.56
N GLU A 108 0.52 -11.64 14.09
CA GLU A 108 1.82 -11.19 14.59
C GLU A 108 2.69 -10.48 13.53
N ARG A 109 2.50 -10.78 12.24
CA ARG A 109 3.27 -10.14 11.16
C ARG A 109 2.96 -8.66 10.99
N GLU A 110 1.81 -8.22 11.44
CA GLU A 110 1.35 -6.84 11.36
C GLU A 110 1.77 -5.99 12.56
N ILE A 111 2.22 -6.61 13.66
CA ILE A 111 2.67 -5.88 14.86
C ILE A 111 3.72 -4.80 14.54
N PRO A 112 4.81 -5.08 13.81
CA PRO A 112 5.77 -4.03 13.46
C PRO A 112 5.13 -2.87 12.69
N LEU A 113 4.18 -3.16 11.81
CA LEU A 113 3.45 -2.16 11.04
C LEU A 113 2.54 -1.31 11.91
N LEU A 114 1.83 -1.91 12.87
CA LEU A 114 1.02 -1.18 13.86
C LEU A 114 1.86 -0.17 14.61
N ILE A 115 3.01 -0.62 15.15
CA ILE A 115 3.92 0.22 15.92
C ILE A 115 4.46 1.35 15.05
N ALA A 116 4.95 1.05 13.84
CA ALA A 116 5.49 2.06 12.93
C ALA A 116 4.42 3.09 12.53
N THR A 117 3.18 2.65 12.27
CA THR A 117 2.06 3.54 11.95
C THR A 117 1.70 4.42 13.13
N SER A 118 1.58 3.86 14.35
CA SER A 118 1.29 4.61 15.57
C SER A 118 2.38 5.66 15.86
N MET A 119 3.66 5.27 15.75
CA MET A 119 4.80 6.19 15.91
C MET A 119 4.76 7.33 14.89
N THR A 120 4.42 7.06 13.64
CA THR A 120 4.30 8.08 12.60
C THR A 120 3.12 9.00 12.84
N LEU A 121 1.96 8.46 13.22
CA LEU A 121 0.77 9.26 13.58
C LEU A 121 1.10 10.25 14.69
N PHE A 122 1.81 9.80 15.73
CA PHE A 122 2.24 10.68 16.81
C PHE A 122 3.31 11.68 16.35
N GLY A 123 4.41 11.20 15.79
CA GLY A 123 5.58 12.03 15.47
C GLY A 123 5.33 13.07 14.38
N LYS A 124 4.50 12.72 13.36
CA LYS A 124 4.26 13.59 12.21
C LYS A 124 2.97 14.39 12.32
N TYR A 125 1.95 13.85 12.99
CA TYR A 125 0.60 14.44 13.00
C TYR A 125 0.06 14.74 14.40
N GLY A 126 0.80 14.41 15.47
CA GLY A 126 0.38 14.65 16.86
C GLY A 126 -0.81 13.77 17.30
N VAL A 127 -1.10 12.69 16.59
CA VAL A 127 -2.20 11.78 16.89
C VAL A 127 -1.68 10.62 17.73
N ASP A 128 -2.10 10.58 18.99
CA ASP A 128 -1.71 9.51 19.93
C ASP A 128 -2.73 8.36 19.86
N SER A 129 -2.38 7.31 19.12
CA SER A 129 -3.21 6.13 18.90
C SER A 129 -2.74 4.97 19.75
N HIS A 130 -3.67 4.28 20.40
CA HIS A 130 -3.37 2.96 20.97
C HIS A 130 -3.09 1.95 19.83
N TYR A 131 -2.30 0.94 20.10
CA TYR A 131 -2.20 -0.23 19.23
C TYR A 131 -2.45 -1.51 20.05
N CYS A 132 -3.17 -2.42 19.46
CA CYS A 132 -3.55 -3.69 20.08
C CYS A 132 -2.79 -4.83 19.38
N MET A 133 -1.94 -5.53 20.11
CA MET A 133 -1.18 -6.65 19.59
C MET A 133 -1.98 -7.95 19.56
N ASN A 134 -2.95 -8.08 20.47
CA ASN A 134 -3.79 -9.27 20.55
C ASN A 134 -5.21 -8.89 21.02
N TYR A 135 -6.12 -8.82 20.07
CA TYR A 135 -7.50 -8.40 20.35
C TYR A 135 -8.29 -9.36 21.25
N ILE A 136 -7.83 -10.59 21.47
CA ILE A 136 -8.46 -11.53 22.38
C ILE A 136 -8.09 -11.21 23.84
N THR A 137 -6.80 -10.99 24.11
CA THR A 137 -6.32 -10.70 25.47
C THR A 137 -6.53 -9.26 25.89
N GLU A 138 -6.64 -8.34 24.92
CA GLU A 138 -6.80 -6.89 25.14
C GLU A 138 -8.24 -6.41 24.86
N LYS A 139 -9.22 -7.32 24.88
CA LYS A 139 -10.61 -7.04 24.51
C LYS A 139 -11.25 -5.88 25.30
N ASP A 140 -10.94 -5.74 26.59
CA ASP A 140 -11.53 -4.70 27.44
C ASP A 140 -11.16 -3.29 26.96
N MET A 141 -9.93 -3.10 26.46
CA MET A 141 -9.49 -1.86 25.84
C MET A 141 -10.28 -1.58 24.56
N LEU A 142 -10.58 -2.61 23.79
CA LEU A 142 -11.25 -2.48 22.49
C LEU A 142 -12.77 -2.21 22.62
N MET A 143 -13.38 -2.56 23.76
CA MET A 143 -14.82 -2.35 23.97
C MET A 143 -15.21 -0.87 23.97
N THR A 144 -14.33 0.01 24.36
CA THR A 144 -14.58 1.45 24.54
C THR A 144 -13.97 2.33 23.45
N ARG A 145 -13.28 1.74 22.44
CA ARG A 145 -12.53 2.49 21.42
C ARG A 145 -13.00 2.12 20.02
N ASP A 146 -12.92 3.10 19.12
CA ASP A 146 -13.04 2.83 17.70
C ASP A 146 -11.77 2.15 17.19
N MET A 147 -12.00 1.02 16.51
CA MET A 147 -10.93 0.17 15.99
C MET A 147 -10.70 0.44 14.51
N THR A 148 -9.43 0.63 14.16
CA THR A 148 -8.96 0.61 12.78
C THR A 148 -8.09 -0.63 12.57
N LEU A 149 -8.59 -1.58 11.78
CA LEU A 149 -7.85 -2.78 11.44
C LEU A 149 -6.79 -2.44 10.38
N ILE A 150 -5.54 -2.84 10.62
CA ILE A 150 -4.45 -2.70 9.64
C ILE A 150 -4.07 -4.09 9.14
N THR A 151 -4.03 -4.25 7.83
CA THR A 151 -3.59 -5.48 7.18
C THR A 151 -2.98 -5.21 5.81
N ASP A 152 -2.58 -6.25 5.09
CA ASP A 152 -1.82 -6.11 3.85
C ASP A 152 -2.73 -5.93 2.60
N THR A 153 -3.19 -7.00 1.98
CA THR A 153 -3.88 -6.99 0.69
C THR A 153 -5.27 -7.57 0.76
N LEU A 154 -6.15 -7.05 -0.09
CA LEU A 154 -7.45 -7.62 -0.33
C LEU A 154 -7.52 -8.21 -1.75
N SER A 155 -7.81 -9.52 -1.85
CA SER A 155 -8.09 -10.22 -3.10
C SER A 155 -9.56 -10.69 -3.14
N THR A 156 -9.83 -11.94 -2.86
CA THR A 156 -11.23 -12.47 -2.82
C THR A 156 -11.96 -12.20 -1.50
N GLY A 157 -11.28 -11.67 -0.49
CA GLY A 157 -11.86 -11.35 0.81
C GLY A 157 -12.04 -12.52 1.77
N ALA A 158 -11.76 -13.76 1.38
CA ALA A 158 -11.98 -14.94 2.22
C ALA A 158 -11.24 -14.89 3.57
N THR A 159 -10.01 -14.39 3.59
CA THR A 159 -9.23 -14.23 4.84
C THR A 159 -9.84 -13.12 5.70
N MET A 160 -10.21 -12.00 5.09
CA MET A 160 -10.79 -10.86 5.79
C MET A 160 -12.12 -11.25 6.45
N ARG A 161 -13.01 -11.98 5.75
CA ARG A 161 -14.26 -12.48 6.32
C ARG A 161 -14.01 -13.33 7.56
N ARG A 162 -13.08 -14.30 7.49
CA ARG A 162 -12.72 -15.13 8.66
C ARG A 162 -12.23 -14.31 9.84
N VAL A 163 -11.46 -13.25 9.58
CA VAL A 163 -10.96 -12.34 10.62
C VAL A 163 -12.11 -11.58 11.27
N LEU A 164 -13.00 -10.99 10.46
CA LEU A 164 -14.16 -10.25 10.95
C LEU A 164 -15.11 -11.14 11.76
N ASP A 165 -15.41 -12.35 11.26
CA ASP A 165 -16.23 -13.32 11.97
C ASP A 165 -15.63 -13.70 13.32
N ARG A 166 -14.30 -13.92 13.36
CA ARG A 166 -13.60 -14.21 14.61
C ARG A 166 -13.60 -13.02 15.56
N MET A 167 -13.37 -11.79 15.09
CA MET A 167 -13.46 -10.58 15.92
C MET A 167 -14.86 -10.44 16.50
N LYS A 168 -15.91 -10.67 15.72
CA LYS A 168 -17.29 -10.65 16.21
C LYS A 168 -17.54 -11.69 17.28
N ALA A 169 -17.04 -12.90 17.11
CA ALA A 169 -17.18 -13.98 18.09
C ALA A 169 -16.43 -13.70 19.39
N GLU A 170 -15.20 -13.17 19.33
CA GLU A 170 -14.33 -12.99 20.50
C GLU A 170 -14.60 -11.68 21.26
N ILE A 171 -14.82 -10.57 20.54
CA ILE A 171 -14.99 -9.23 21.13
C ILE A 171 -16.36 -8.60 20.92
N GLY A 172 -17.28 -9.29 20.21
CA GLY A 172 -18.66 -8.86 20.04
C GLY A 172 -18.91 -7.74 19.04
N ARG A 173 -17.85 -7.20 18.37
CA ARG A 173 -17.97 -6.07 17.45
C ARG A 173 -16.99 -6.16 16.29
N TYR A 174 -17.26 -5.38 15.24
CA TYR A 174 -16.38 -5.19 14.10
C TYR A 174 -15.53 -3.93 14.25
N PRO A 175 -14.38 -3.81 13.55
CA PRO A 175 -13.68 -2.54 13.40
C PRO A 175 -14.55 -1.57 12.59
N SER A 176 -14.46 -0.27 12.86
CA SER A 176 -15.16 0.76 12.06
C SER A 176 -14.46 0.96 10.71
N HIS A 177 -13.15 0.84 10.70
CA HIS A 177 -12.31 1.05 9.53
C HIS A 177 -11.32 -0.12 9.36
N ILE A 178 -11.02 -0.42 8.10
CA ILE A 178 -9.97 -1.36 7.69
C ILE A 178 -9.05 -0.61 6.73
N VAL A 179 -7.76 -0.60 6.98
CA VAL A 179 -6.76 0.00 6.10
C VAL A 179 -5.88 -1.10 5.53
N ILE A 180 -5.85 -1.18 4.21
CA ILE A 180 -5.02 -2.12 3.45
C ILE A 180 -4.05 -1.35 2.55
N TYR A 181 -2.92 -1.93 2.17
CA TYR A 181 -2.06 -1.23 1.25
C TYR A 181 -2.43 -1.45 -0.22
N VAL A 182 -2.99 -2.61 -0.60
CA VAL A 182 -3.44 -2.84 -1.98
C VAL A 182 -4.82 -3.47 -2.03
N ASP A 183 -5.74 -2.78 -2.69
CA ASP A 183 -6.98 -3.38 -3.18
C ASP A 183 -6.77 -3.88 -4.61
N ARG A 184 -6.84 -5.20 -4.81
CA ARG A 184 -6.69 -5.82 -6.12
C ARG A 184 -7.91 -5.60 -7.02
N MET A 185 -9.00 -5.06 -6.48
CA MET A 185 -10.27 -4.79 -7.16
C MET A 185 -10.88 -6.05 -7.83
N GLU A 186 -10.55 -7.22 -7.34
CA GLU A 186 -10.99 -8.47 -7.93
C GLU A 186 -12.42 -8.82 -7.49
N LYS A 187 -13.21 -9.29 -8.45
CA LYS A 187 -14.52 -9.89 -8.15
C LYS A 187 -14.35 -11.16 -7.31
N THR A 188 -15.33 -11.41 -6.47
CA THR A 188 -15.38 -12.64 -5.69
C THR A 188 -15.64 -13.86 -6.59
N ASP A 189 -15.58 -15.07 -6.02
CA ASP A 189 -15.84 -16.29 -6.80
C ASP A 189 -17.34 -16.55 -7.00
N HIS A 190 -18.21 -15.76 -6.32
CA HIS A 190 -19.66 -15.98 -6.28
C HIS A 190 -20.48 -14.80 -6.79
N SER A 191 -19.85 -13.66 -7.12
CA SER A 191 -20.54 -12.42 -7.48
C SER A 191 -19.68 -11.58 -8.44
N SER A 192 -20.34 -10.65 -9.16
CA SER A 192 -19.63 -9.64 -9.97
C SER A 192 -19.04 -8.50 -9.12
N LEU A 193 -19.47 -8.37 -7.86
CA LEU A 193 -18.98 -7.32 -6.97
C LEU A 193 -17.53 -7.56 -6.55
N SER A 194 -16.80 -6.48 -6.30
CA SER A 194 -15.48 -6.57 -5.71
C SER A 194 -15.56 -7.08 -4.27
N ALA A 195 -14.51 -7.76 -3.81
CA ALA A 195 -14.43 -8.24 -2.43
C ALA A 195 -14.59 -7.10 -1.40
N LYS A 196 -14.11 -5.91 -1.74
CA LYS A 196 -14.29 -4.70 -0.92
C LYS A 196 -15.76 -4.36 -0.74
N HIS A 197 -16.50 -4.22 -1.86
CA HIS A 197 -17.93 -3.89 -1.84
C HIS A 197 -18.77 -4.90 -1.03
N GLU A 198 -18.51 -6.19 -1.23
CA GLU A 198 -19.23 -7.22 -0.49
C GLU A 198 -18.95 -7.15 1.02
N ILE A 199 -17.67 -7.00 1.41
CA ILE A 199 -17.30 -6.95 2.84
C ILE A 199 -17.89 -5.70 3.50
N GLU A 200 -17.78 -4.54 2.85
CA GLU A 200 -18.39 -3.31 3.38
C GLU A 200 -19.89 -3.45 3.58
N LYS A 201 -20.59 -4.07 2.62
CA LYS A 201 -22.04 -4.32 2.68
C LYS A 201 -22.40 -5.33 3.77
N ASP A 202 -21.69 -6.45 3.86
CA ASP A 202 -22.06 -7.56 4.74
C ASP A 202 -21.73 -7.29 6.21
N TYR A 203 -20.66 -6.54 6.47
CA TYR A 203 -20.14 -6.31 7.82
C TYR A 203 -20.34 -4.88 8.34
N GLY A 204 -20.75 -3.94 7.48
CA GLY A 204 -20.91 -2.53 7.87
C GLY A 204 -19.60 -1.82 8.22
N VAL A 205 -18.47 -2.34 7.73
CA VAL A 205 -17.12 -1.75 7.88
C VAL A 205 -16.80 -0.84 6.70
N ARG A 206 -15.79 0.02 6.83
CA ARG A 206 -15.26 0.82 5.71
C ARG A 206 -13.84 0.38 5.40
N ILE A 207 -13.56 0.05 4.15
CA ILE A 207 -12.24 -0.38 3.70
C ILE A 207 -11.57 0.76 2.94
N HIS A 208 -10.39 1.17 3.41
CA HIS A 208 -9.53 2.17 2.79
C HIS A 208 -8.28 1.49 2.29
N ASN A 209 -7.82 1.91 1.14
CA ASN A 209 -6.61 1.36 0.52
C ASN A 209 -5.61 2.47 0.20
N ILE A 210 -4.32 2.19 0.35
CA ILE A 210 -3.28 3.11 -0.07
C ILE A 210 -3.31 3.19 -1.59
N ILE A 211 -3.33 2.03 -2.27
CA ILE A 211 -3.44 1.93 -3.74
C ILE A 211 -4.42 0.86 -4.17
N THR A 212 -4.81 0.95 -5.44
CA THR A 212 -5.62 -0.04 -6.16
C THR A 212 -4.83 -0.66 -7.30
N LEU A 213 -5.38 -1.70 -7.93
CA LEU A 213 -4.85 -2.22 -9.21
C LEU A 213 -4.85 -1.12 -10.30
N GLU A 214 -5.85 -0.23 -10.31
CA GLU A 214 -5.88 0.89 -11.27
C GLU A 214 -4.72 1.86 -11.06
N ASP A 215 -4.37 2.17 -9.80
CA ASP A 215 -3.21 3.01 -9.51
C ASP A 215 -1.91 2.36 -10.03
N ILE A 216 -1.77 1.03 -9.91
CA ILE A 216 -0.63 0.28 -10.46
C ILE A 216 -0.59 0.38 -12.00
N LEU A 217 -1.75 0.17 -12.67
CA LEU A 217 -1.85 0.30 -14.13
C LEU A 217 -1.52 1.73 -14.59
N GLY A 218 -2.02 2.74 -13.88
CA GLY A 218 -1.70 4.14 -14.12
C GLY A 218 -0.21 4.43 -13.98
N ALA A 219 0.43 3.92 -12.93
CA ALA A 219 1.87 4.09 -12.70
C ALA A 219 2.73 3.45 -13.82
N VAL A 220 2.30 2.30 -14.37
CA VAL A 220 2.94 1.70 -15.55
C VAL A 220 2.73 2.57 -16.79
N ALA A 221 1.50 3.03 -17.04
CA ALA A 221 1.17 3.86 -18.20
C ALA A 221 1.90 5.22 -18.19
N HIS A 222 2.12 5.80 -17.02
CA HIS A 222 2.84 7.07 -16.85
C HIS A 222 4.37 6.90 -16.74
N GLY A 223 4.89 5.67 -16.84
CA GLY A 223 6.33 5.40 -16.77
C GLY A 223 6.95 5.55 -15.37
N VAL A 224 6.14 5.61 -14.32
CA VAL A 224 6.63 5.65 -12.91
C VAL A 224 7.34 4.35 -12.54
N ILE A 225 6.82 3.23 -13.05
CA ILE A 225 7.38 1.89 -12.94
C ILE A 225 7.31 1.16 -14.28
N HIS A 226 8.07 0.07 -14.41
CA HIS A 226 8.08 -0.76 -15.61
C HIS A 226 7.58 -2.17 -15.30
N ALA A 227 6.54 -2.62 -16.03
CA ALA A 227 6.02 -3.99 -15.95
C ALA A 227 6.67 -4.93 -16.99
N GLY A 228 7.57 -4.40 -17.85
CA GLY A 228 8.20 -5.17 -18.93
C GLY A 228 7.16 -5.77 -19.88
N GLU A 229 7.36 -7.02 -20.27
CA GLU A 229 6.44 -7.76 -21.16
C GLU A 229 5.08 -8.10 -20.51
N ASN A 230 4.94 -7.87 -19.20
CA ASN A 230 3.71 -8.18 -18.47
C ASN A 230 2.63 -7.09 -18.55
N HIS A 231 2.89 -5.95 -19.17
CA HIS A 231 1.92 -4.84 -19.26
C HIS A 231 0.59 -5.29 -19.87
N ASP A 232 0.60 -5.86 -21.09
CA ASP A 232 -0.63 -6.30 -21.76
C ASP A 232 -1.34 -7.41 -21.00
N ARG A 233 -0.58 -8.27 -20.34
CA ARG A 233 -1.12 -9.36 -19.51
C ARG A 233 -1.81 -8.80 -18.27
N LEU A 234 -1.25 -7.76 -17.66
CA LEU A 234 -1.83 -7.06 -16.52
C LEU A 234 -3.16 -6.40 -16.90
N LEU A 235 -3.23 -5.73 -18.06
CA LEU A 235 -4.46 -5.14 -18.57
C LEU A 235 -5.54 -6.20 -18.82
N LYS A 236 -5.19 -7.32 -19.48
CA LYS A 236 -6.12 -8.43 -19.73
C LYS A 236 -6.61 -9.07 -18.42
N TYR A 237 -5.72 -9.22 -17.46
CA TYR A 237 -6.06 -9.75 -16.13
C TYR A 237 -7.06 -8.83 -15.41
N ALA A 238 -6.80 -7.53 -15.41
CA ALA A 238 -7.69 -6.55 -14.82
C ALA A 238 -9.08 -6.58 -15.47
N GLN A 239 -9.16 -6.60 -16.82
CA GLN A 239 -10.44 -6.69 -17.55
C GLN A 239 -11.23 -7.96 -17.22
N LEU A 240 -10.55 -9.10 -17.02
CA LEU A 240 -11.19 -10.39 -16.76
C LEU A 240 -11.71 -10.54 -15.33
N TYR A 241 -10.96 -10.03 -14.37
CA TYR A 241 -11.21 -10.29 -12.95
C TYR A 241 -11.68 -9.08 -12.14
N ARG A 242 -11.75 -7.91 -12.72
CA ARG A 242 -12.26 -6.72 -12.04
C ARG A 242 -13.70 -6.94 -11.57
N GLY A 243 -13.98 -6.60 -10.31
CA GLY A 243 -15.31 -6.52 -9.73
C GLY A 243 -15.93 -5.12 -9.90
N GLU A 244 -17.24 -5.11 -9.83
CA GLU A 244 -18.06 -3.89 -9.80
C GLU A 244 -18.01 -3.20 -8.43
#